data_b78a2ccccfc331f605ee7473b6b63579
#
_entry.id   b78a2ccccfc331f605ee7473b6b63579
#
_cell.length_a   1.000
_cell.length_b   1.000
_cell.length_c   1.000
_cell.angle_alpha   90.00
_cell.angle_beta   90.00
_cell.angle_gamma   90.00
#
_symmetry.space_group_name_H-M   'P 1'
#
loop_
_entity.id
_entity.type
_entity.pdbx_description
1 polymer ?
#
loop_
_entity_poly.entity_id
_entity_poly.type
_entity_poly.pdbx_seq_one_letter_code
_entity_poly.pdbx_strand_id
1 'polypeptide(L)'
;MHVAYRSRAMERGRLPLWPSYFLKPPSTLAADGDPVLRPPWCELLAFEGEVALVIGVRATRVSPADAWRHVRWVTAANDFGVYDLRYADGGSNVRSKGIDGFTPLGPELLDARVIDPERIRLRTWVNGELAQEGLSGSDLLFSFADIVADISRLTTLEPGDVILTGTPTGSTVVRPGDLVEVEVSAARTARPRAADAGGDAAAAAGETGWVSTGRLRSPVEDAGYELSPPGAMPNADDAQREAAYGAGGAPGPSDSPAELLRAVARVSTATLAAQLRKRGFNSVTLDRLHATQPAGKMAGFARTLRYVPFREDLFAQYGGTLPGGGLNAQKRAVEQVRPGEILVIEARGDPTAGTVGDILALRAQVRGAAGIVTDGAIRDSQALRAMDLPVYYGATHPAVLGRRHVPWEVNATIACAGVTVVPGDIIVGDGDGVIVVPAHLAMEVARDAAEQELQEEFAAEMVAAGESVDGLYPLAKRWQVAYEAWRAGRAEP
;
A
#
# COMPACT_ATOMS: atom_id res chain seq x y z
N MET A 1 -6.97 -11.32 -14.15
CA MET A 1 -7.81 -11.56 -12.91
C MET A 1 -7.31 -10.67 -11.80
N HIS A 2 -8.20 -10.13 -10.92
CA HIS A 2 -7.76 -9.13 -9.94
C HIS A 2 -6.92 -9.73 -8.77
N VAL A 3 -7.46 -10.67 -8.03
CA VAL A 3 -6.76 -11.32 -6.90
C VAL A 3 -7.06 -12.81 -6.92
N ALA A 4 -6.06 -13.63 -7.19
CA ALA A 4 -6.19 -15.07 -7.28
C ALA A 4 -5.32 -15.84 -6.28
N TYR A 5 -4.23 -15.25 -5.81
CA TYR A 5 -3.31 -15.89 -4.89
C TYR A 5 -3.58 -15.49 -3.44
N ARG A 6 -3.48 -16.43 -2.49
CA ARG A 6 -3.63 -16.18 -1.04
C ARG A 6 -2.60 -15.19 -0.54
N SER A 7 -1.35 -15.35 -0.96
CA SER A 7 -0.24 -14.45 -0.64
C SER A 7 -0.56 -13.02 -1.06
N ARG A 8 -1.10 -12.81 -2.26
CA ARG A 8 -1.52 -11.48 -2.74
C ARG A 8 -2.76 -10.96 -2.00
N ALA A 9 -3.72 -11.83 -1.69
CA ALA A 9 -4.91 -11.47 -0.91
C ALA A 9 -4.53 -11.01 0.50
N MET A 10 -3.59 -11.69 1.15
CA MET A 10 -3.06 -11.31 2.47
C MET A 10 -2.32 -9.97 2.41
N GLU A 11 -1.46 -9.77 1.41
CA GLU A 11 -0.76 -8.51 1.16
C GLU A 11 -1.73 -7.34 0.99
N ARG A 12 -2.84 -7.56 0.26
CA ARG A 12 -3.86 -6.54 -0.01
C ARG A 12 -4.89 -6.38 1.13
N GLY A 13 -4.84 -7.21 2.16
CA GLY A 13 -5.83 -7.23 3.24
C GLY A 13 -7.26 -7.53 2.76
N ARG A 14 -7.41 -8.21 1.60
CA ARG A 14 -8.69 -8.46 0.96
C ARG A 14 -8.77 -9.91 0.47
N LEU A 15 -9.62 -10.70 1.08
CA LEU A 15 -9.92 -12.07 0.66
C LEU A 15 -11.22 -12.07 -0.17
N PRO A 16 -11.17 -12.27 -1.50
CA PRO A 16 -12.36 -12.36 -2.33
C PRO A 16 -13.11 -13.66 -2.10
N LEU A 17 -14.45 -13.61 -2.12
CA LEU A 17 -15.32 -14.79 -2.00
C LEU A 17 -15.53 -15.50 -3.35
N TRP A 18 -15.36 -14.78 -4.45
CA TRP A 18 -15.46 -15.27 -5.82
C TRP A 18 -14.48 -14.55 -6.73
N PRO A 19 -14.14 -15.14 -7.90
CA PRO A 19 -13.25 -14.54 -8.87
C PRO A 19 -13.81 -13.20 -9.41
N SER A 20 -12.93 -12.27 -9.75
CA SER A 20 -13.28 -11.04 -10.46
C SER A 20 -12.29 -10.77 -11.59
N TYR A 21 -12.77 -10.23 -12.71
CA TYR A 21 -12.06 -10.16 -13.97
C TYR A 21 -12.09 -8.75 -14.56
N PHE A 22 -11.13 -8.47 -15.43
CA PHE A 22 -11.13 -7.34 -16.35
C PHE A 22 -10.62 -7.80 -17.71
N LEU A 23 -10.90 -7.02 -18.75
CA LEU A 23 -10.47 -7.31 -20.13
C LEU A 23 -9.27 -6.44 -20.48
N LYS A 24 -8.33 -7.00 -21.24
CA LYS A 24 -7.20 -6.27 -21.83
C LYS A 24 -7.36 -6.22 -23.36
N PRO A 25 -7.09 -5.06 -23.99
CA PRO A 25 -7.08 -4.97 -25.46
C PRO A 25 -6.03 -5.90 -26.07
N PRO A 26 -6.26 -6.46 -27.26
CA PRO A 26 -5.25 -7.29 -27.95
C PRO A 26 -3.93 -6.56 -28.22
N SER A 27 -3.94 -5.24 -28.38
CA SER A 27 -2.74 -4.41 -28.58
C SER A 27 -1.77 -4.44 -27.37
N THR A 28 -2.22 -4.91 -26.21
CA THR A 28 -1.34 -5.06 -25.05
C THR A 28 -0.35 -6.23 -25.17
N LEU A 29 -0.59 -7.17 -26.10
CA LEU A 29 0.26 -8.35 -26.28
C LEU A 29 1.66 -7.96 -26.80
N ALA A 30 2.68 -8.59 -26.23
CA ALA A 30 4.07 -8.47 -26.64
C ALA A 30 4.77 -9.83 -26.59
N ALA A 31 5.87 -9.98 -27.32
CA ALA A 31 6.67 -11.19 -27.35
C ALA A 31 7.80 -11.17 -26.30
N ASP A 32 8.48 -12.32 -26.14
CA ASP A 32 9.71 -12.41 -25.34
C ASP A 32 10.79 -11.46 -25.87
N GLY A 33 11.30 -10.61 -25.00
CA GLY A 33 12.35 -9.65 -25.31
C GLY A 33 11.86 -8.30 -25.87
N ASP A 34 10.57 -8.17 -26.19
CA ASP A 34 10.01 -6.87 -26.54
C ASP A 34 10.09 -5.90 -25.33
N PRO A 35 10.45 -4.62 -25.54
CA PRO A 35 10.53 -3.66 -24.45
C PRO A 35 9.14 -3.26 -23.94
N VAL A 36 9.02 -3.16 -22.62
CA VAL A 36 7.88 -2.50 -21.97
C VAL A 36 8.20 -1.01 -21.86
N LEU A 37 7.45 -0.19 -22.59
CA LEU A 37 7.71 1.24 -22.71
C LEU A 37 7.03 2.00 -21.58
N ARG A 38 7.81 2.46 -20.60
CA ARG A 38 7.31 3.28 -19.49
C ARG A 38 7.04 4.71 -19.96
N PRO A 39 5.79 5.21 -19.90
CA PRO A 39 5.50 6.59 -20.24
C PRO A 39 6.23 7.59 -19.33
N PRO A 40 6.67 8.78 -19.85
CA PRO A 40 7.45 9.73 -19.06
C PRO A 40 6.69 10.30 -17.85
N TRP A 41 5.37 10.34 -17.93
CA TRP A 41 4.47 10.77 -16.85
C TRP A 41 4.17 9.67 -15.82
N CYS A 42 4.62 8.43 -16.04
CA CYS A 42 4.36 7.30 -15.15
C CYS A 42 5.45 7.23 -14.07
N GLU A 43 5.05 7.29 -12.81
CA GLU A 43 5.92 7.04 -11.65
C GLU A 43 5.85 5.59 -11.19
N LEU A 44 4.69 4.95 -11.33
CA LEU A 44 4.32 3.71 -10.68
C LEU A 44 4.05 2.59 -11.70
N LEU A 45 5.00 2.32 -12.60
CA LEU A 45 4.96 1.13 -13.46
C LEU A 45 5.28 -0.09 -12.62
N ALA A 46 4.32 -1.00 -12.44
CA ALA A 46 4.51 -2.25 -11.70
C ALA A 46 4.37 -3.46 -12.61
N PHE A 47 5.13 -4.53 -12.29
CA PHE A 47 5.03 -5.83 -12.94
C PHE A 47 4.12 -6.75 -12.12
N GLU A 48 3.49 -7.71 -12.79
CA GLU A 48 2.72 -8.78 -12.18
C GLU A 48 2.95 -10.06 -12.99
N GLY A 49 3.91 -10.91 -12.53
CA GLY A 49 4.14 -12.22 -13.16
C GLY A 49 2.93 -13.13 -12.96
N GLU A 50 2.48 -13.78 -14.04
CA GLU A 50 1.26 -14.59 -14.05
C GLU A 50 1.43 -15.88 -14.85
N VAL A 51 0.62 -16.87 -14.49
CA VAL A 51 0.37 -18.04 -15.34
C VAL A 51 -0.70 -17.63 -16.36
N ALA A 52 -0.43 -17.85 -17.65
CA ALA A 52 -1.40 -17.65 -18.72
C ALA A 52 -1.95 -18.98 -19.21
N LEU A 53 -3.27 -19.11 -19.29
CA LEU A 53 -3.96 -20.26 -19.87
C LEU A 53 -4.45 -19.88 -21.26
N VAL A 54 -4.12 -20.69 -22.26
CA VAL A 54 -4.59 -20.51 -23.63
C VAL A 54 -5.67 -21.55 -23.94
N ILE A 55 -6.86 -21.06 -24.29
CA ILE A 55 -7.99 -21.92 -24.65
C ILE A 55 -7.74 -22.59 -25.99
N GLY A 56 -7.98 -23.88 -26.06
CA GLY A 56 -7.82 -24.67 -27.29
C GLY A 56 -9.12 -25.28 -27.78
N VAL A 57 -10.09 -25.45 -26.90
CA VAL A 57 -11.41 -25.98 -27.22
C VAL A 57 -12.46 -25.01 -26.67
N ARG A 58 -13.43 -24.67 -27.48
CA ARG A 58 -14.52 -23.76 -27.11
C ARG A 58 -15.17 -24.19 -25.79
N ALA A 59 -15.31 -23.25 -24.84
CA ALA A 59 -15.86 -23.49 -23.52
C ALA A 59 -17.07 -22.59 -23.26
N THR A 60 -18.24 -23.18 -23.04
CA THR A 60 -19.49 -22.47 -22.72
C THR A 60 -20.22 -23.24 -21.63
N ARG A 61 -20.37 -22.63 -20.44
CA ARG A 61 -21.04 -23.24 -19.28
C ARG A 61 -20.47 -24.60 -18.89
N VAL A 62 -19.15 -24.71 -18.87
CA VAL A 62 -18.44 -25.95 -18.52
C VAL A 62 -18.40 -26.12 -16.99
N SER A 63 -18.43 -27.38 -16.55
CA SER A 63 -18.26 -27.69 -15.13
C SER A 63 -16.78 -27.55 -14.71
N PRO A 64 -16.47 -27.28 -13.42
CA PRO A 64 -15.08 -27.29 -12.96
C PRO A 64 -14.34 -28.61 -13.25
N ALA A 65 -15.05 -29.74 -13.19
CA ALA A 65 -14.49 -31.06 -13.48
C ALA A 65 -14.04 -31.23 -14.95
N ASP A 66 -14.69 -30.49 -15.86
CA ASP A 66 -14.39 -30.56 -17.28
C ASP A 66 -13.53 -29.39 -17.79
N ALA A 67 -13.45 -28.31 -17.03
CA ALA A 67 -12.88 -27.03 -17.46
C ALA A 67 -11.42 -27.13 -17.97
N TRP A 68 -10.57 -27.94 -17.30
CA TRP A 68 -9.18 -28.08 -17.70
C TRP A 68 -9.00 -28.67 -19.11
N ARG A 69 -9.92 -29.48 -19.61
CA ARG A 69 -9.86 -30.04 -20.97
C ARG A 69 -9.95 -28.98 -22.07
N HIS A 70 -10.45 -27.80 -21.76
CA HIS A 70 -10.59 -26.69 -22.70
C HIS A 70 -9.31 -25.86 -22.80
N VAL A 71 -8.38 -25.98 -21.83
CA VAL A 71 -7.06 -25.35 -21.87
C VAL A 71 -6.13 -26.19 -22.75
N ARG A 72 -5.52 -25.56 -23.73
CA ARG A 72 -4.58 -26.23 -24.65
C ARG A 72 -3.14 -26.00 -24.26
N TRP A 73 -2.81 -24.76 -23.86
CA TRP A 73 -1.45 -24.37 -23.52
C TRP A 73 -1.41 -23.59 -22.24
N VAL A 74 -0.27 -23.71 -21.55
CA VAL A 74 0.10 -22.90 -20.40
C VAL A 74 1.41 -22.21 -20.73
N THR A 75 1.50 -20.90 -20.41
CA THR A 75 2.73 -20.15 -20.63
C THR A 75 2.94 -19.11 -19.53
N ALA A 76 4.11 -18.46 -19.51
CA ALA A 76 4.37 -17.32 -18.65
C ALA A 76 3.76 -16.04 -19.26
N ALA A 77 3.32 -15.14 -18.40
CA ALA A 77 2.85 -13.81 -18.75
C ALA A 77 3.35 -12.78 -17.75
N ASN A 78 3.34 -11.52 -18.16
CA ASN A 78 3.51 -10.40 -17.25
C ASN A 78 2.39 -9.39 -17.46
N ASP A 79 1.62 -9.06 -16.42
CA ASP A 79 0.52 -8.10 -16.48
C ASP A 79 1.00 -6.74 -15.96
N PHE A 80 1.81 -6.02 -16.77
CA PHE A 80 2.28 -4.69 -16.40
C PHE A 80 1.13 -3.71 -16.21
N GLY A 81 1.30 -2.78 -15.27
CA GLY A 81 0.30 -1.78 -14.98
C GLY A 81 0.88 -0.45 -14.52
N VAL A 82 0.27 0.65 -14.99
CA VAL A 82 0.52 2.01 -14.55
C VAL A 82 -0.43 2.34 -13.40
N TYR A 83 0.08 2.29 -12.19
CA TYR A 83 -0.74 2.54 -11.00
C TYR A 83 -1.16 4.00 -10.85
N ASP A 84 -0.43 4.92 -11.48
CA ASP A 84 -0.77 6.36 -11.56
C ASP A 84 -2.18 6.64 -12.12
N LEU A 85 -2.73 5.75 -12.95
CA LEU A 85 -4.07 5.89 -13.54
C LEU A 85 -5.13 4.96 -12.93
N ARG A 86 -4.75 4.10 -11.99
CA ARG A 86 -5.65 3.08 -11.43
C ARG A 86 -6.84 3.67 -10.67
N TYR A 87 -6.67 4.82 -10.02
CA TYR A 87 -7.73 5.52 -9.31
C TYR A 87 -8.93 5.85 -10.21
N ALA A 88 -8.67 6.12 -11.51
CA ALA A 88 -9.68 6.51 -12.48
C ALA A 88 -10.37 5.34 -13.19
N ASP A 89 -9.90 4.10 -12.96
CA ASP A 89 -10.42 2.90 -13.63
C ASP A 89 -11.71 2.36 -13.01
N GLY A 90 -11.99 2.64 -11.75
CA GLY A 90 -13.16 2.12 -11.05
C GLY A 90 -13.27 0.59 -11.09
N GLY A 91 -12.14 -0.12 -11.21
CA GLY A 91 -12.04 -1.58 -11.30
C GLY A 91 -11.97 -2.15 -12.73
N SER A 92 -12.14 -1.34 -13.77
CA SER A 92 -12.04 -1.80 -15.17
C SER A 92 -10.60 -2.12 -15.60
N ASN A 93 -9.60 -1.51 -14.96
CA ASN A 93 -8.17 -1.59 -15.26
C ASN A 93 -7.78 -1.27 -16.73
N VAL A 94 -8.67 -0.67 -17.52
CA VAL A 94 -8.41 -0.39 -18.94
C VAL A 94 -7.31 0.67 -19.11
N ARG A 95 -7.35 1.75 -18.30
CA ARG A 95 -6.32 2.80 -18.36
C ARG A 95 -5.00 2.34 -17.77
N SER A 96 -5.08 1.64 -16.65
CA SER A 96 -3.89 1.22 -15.92
C SER A 96 -3.16 0.03 -16.54
N LYS A 97 -3.87 -0.87 -17.24
CA LYS A 97 -3.30 -2.12 -17.79
C LYS A 97 -3.54 -2.34 -19.27
N GLY A 98 -4.25 -1.43 -19.95
CA GLY A 98 -4.58 -1.53 -21.36
C GLY A 98 -3.59 -0.86 -22.32
N ILE A 99 -2.40 -0.49 -21.86
CA ILE A 99 -1.36 0.15 -22.68
C ILE A 99 -0.73 -0.90 -23.63
N ASP A 100 -0.38 -0.49 -24.82
CA ASP A 100 0.23 -1.33 -25.85
C ASP A 100 1.52 -1.98 -25.33
N GLY A 101 1.69 -3.29 -25.57
CA GLY A 101 2.87 -4.04 -25.13
C GLY A 101 2.92 -4.42 -23.65
N PHE A 102 1.89 -4.10 -22.84
CA PHE A 102 1.89 -4.35 -21.39
C PHE A 102 1.47 -5.79 -21.00
N THR A 103 1.41 -6.71 -21.98
CA THR A 103 1.15 -8.13 -21.72
C THR A 103 2.14 -9.01 -22.48
N PRO A 104 3.42 -9.02 -22.12
CA PRO A 104 4.36 -10.00 -22.65
C PRO A 104 3.88 -11.43 -22.35
N LEU A 105 3.99 -12.33 -23.36
CA LEU A 105 3.62 -13.75 -23.26
C LEU A 105 4.73 -14.64 -23.82
N GLY A 106 4.96 -15.76 -23.24
CA GLY A 106 5.91 -16.76 -23.73
C GLY A 106 6.95 -17.18 -22.69
N PRO A 107 8.22 -17.52 -23.11
CA PRO A 107 8.60 -17.75 -24.50
C PRO A 107 8.06 -19.06 -25.08
N GLU A 108 7.87 -20.14 -24.27
CA GLU A 108 7.40 -21.44 -24.74
C GLU A 108 6.01 -21.79 -24.18
N LEU A 109 5.31 -22.65 -24.92
CA LEU A 109 3.98 -23.14 -24.57
C LEU A 109 4.08 -24.57 -24.02
N LEU A 110 3.61 -24.79 -22.80
CA LEU A 110 3.48 -26.11 -22.20
C LEU A 110 2.15 -26.74 -22.56
N ASP A 111 2.15 -27.99 -23.05
CA ASP A 111 0.93 -28.71 -23.36
C ASP A 111 0.14 -29.04 -22.07
N ALA A 112 -1.02 -28.43 -21.89
CA ALA A 112 -1.87 -28.59 -20.71
C ALA A 112 -2.33 -30.02 -20.48
N ARG A 113 -2.33 -30.88 -21.50
CA ARG A 113 -2.77 -32.28 -21.41
C ARG A 113 -1.79 -33.22 -20.69
N VAL A 114 -0.52 -32.80 -20.60
CA VAL A 114 0.54 -33.60 -20.01
C VAL A 114 1.14 -33.01 -18.73
N ILE A 115 0.57 -31.95 -18.21
CA ILE A 115 0.98 -31.31 -16.96
C ILE A 115 -0.13 -31.36 -15.91
N ASP A 116 0.27 -31.30 -14.64
CA ASP A 116 -0.64 -31.29 -13.50
C ASP A 116 -1.00 -29.85 -13.13
N PRO A 117 -2.27 -29.41 -13.28
CA PRO A 117 -2.68 -28.04 -12.98
C PRO A 117 -2.52 -27.62 -11.50
N GLU A 118 -2.44 -28.58 -10.57
CA GLU A 118 -2.19 -28.29 -9.16
C GLU A 118 -0.69 -28.18 -8.82
N ARG A 119 0.19 -28.50 -9.77
CA ARG A 119 1.63 -28.48 -9.61
C ARG A 119 2.30 -27.58 -10.65
N ILE A 120 1.76 -26.37 -10.81
CA ILE A 120 2.34 -25.32 -11.66
C ILE A 120 2.97 -24.27 -10.73
N ARG A 121 4.25 -23.97 -10.94
CA ARG A 121 5.03 -22.97 -10.22
C ARG A 121 5.25 -21.77 -11.10
N LEU A 122 4.99 -20.59 -10.55
CA LEU A 122 5.32 -19.30 -11.12
C LEU A 122 6.50 -18.71 -10.35
N ARG A 123 7.46 -18.12 -11.04
CA ARG A 123 8.55 -17.32 -10.46
C ARG A 123 8.79 -16.08 -11.30
N THR A 124 9.07 -14.97 -10.63
CA THR A 124 9.42 -13.69 -11.28
C THR A 124 10.71 -13.15 -10.68
N TRP A 125 11.61 -12.68 -11.51
CA TRP A 125 12.85 -12.02 -11.12
C TRP A 125 12.88 -10.60 -11.65
N VAL A 126 13.54 -9.71 -10.91
CA VAL A 126 13.89 -8.36 -11.34
C VAL A 126 15.41 -8.25 -11.24
N ASN A 127 16.07 -7.96 -12.35
CA ASN A 127 17.52 -7.86 -12.43
C ASN A 127 18.26 -9.12 -11.89
N GLY A 128 17.64 -10.29 -12.07
CA GLY A 128 18.16 -11.58 -11.62
C GLY A 128 17.82 -11.94 -10.16
N GLU A 129 17.24 -11.03 -9.36
CA GLU A 129 16.79 -11.29 -8.00
C GLU A 129 15.34 -11.80 -7.99
N LEU A 130 15.08 -12.88 -7.23
CA LEU A 130 13.74 -13.47 -7.12
C LEU A 130 12.81 -12.53 -6.37
N ALA A 131 11.77 -12.04 -7.05
CA ALA A 131 10.77 -11.12 -6.52
C ALA A 131 9.45 -11.81 -6.15
N GLN A 132 9.02 -12.79 -6.94
CA GLN A 132 7.75 -13.50 -6.71
C GLN A 132 7.93 -15.00 -6.87
N GLU A 133 7.23 -15.77 -6.04
CA GLU A 133 7.05 -17.20 -6.20
C GLU A 133 5.64 -17.61 -5.77
N GLY A 134 5.00 -18.50 -6.54
CA GLY A 134 3.69 -19.07 -6.23
C GLY A 134 3.54 -20.48 -6.77
N LEU A 135 2.77 -21.31 -6.08
CA LEU A 135 2.45 -22.68 -6.49
C LEU A 135 0.94 -22.86 -6.56
N SER A 136 0.41 -23.31 -7.70
CA SER A 136 -1.04 -23.39 -7.95
C SER A 136 -1.82 -24.16 -6.90
N GLY A 137 -1.35 -25.34 -6.48
CA GLY A 137 -2.06 -26.20 -5.53
C GLY A 137 -2.13 -25.68 -4.08
N SER A 138 -1.25 -24.76 -3.69
CA SER A 138 -1.18 -24.27 -2.31
C SER A 138 -1.53 -22.78 -2.15
N ASP A 139 -1.26 -21.96 -3.16
CA ASP A 139 -1.40 -20.51 -3.05
C ASP A 139 -2.62 -19.94 -3.81
N LEU A 140 -3.19 -20.66 -4.78
CA LEU A 140 -4.40 -20.20 -5.47
C LEU A 140 -5.63 -20.24 -4.54
N LEU A 141 -6.45 -19.17 -4.59
CA LEU A 141 -7.76 -19.09 -3.96
C LEU A 141 -8.84 -19.82 -4.77
N PHE A 142 -8.68 -19.80 -6.08
CA PHE A 142 -9.56 -20.46 -7.06
C PHE A 142 -8.66 -21.27 -8.00
N SER A 143 -8.95 -22.55 -8.16
CA SER A 143 -8.18 -23.39 -9.08
C SER A 143 -8.30 -22.88 -10.52
N PHE A 144 -7.36 -23.24 -11.38
CA PHE A 144 -7.46 -22.90 -12.81
C PHE A 144 -8.76 -23.43 -13.45
N ALA A 145 -9.23 -24.59 -12.99
CA ALA A 145 -10.49 -25.16 -13.44
C ALA A 145 -11.69 -24.31 -12.98
N ASP A 146 -11.68 -23.79 -11.76
CA ASP A 146 -12.72 -22.90 -11.26
C ASP A 146 -12.76 -21.59 -12.05
N ILE A 147 -11.59 -21.02 -12.38
CA ILE A 147 -11.47 -19.77 -13.17
C ILE A 147 -12.10 -19.96 -14.55
N VAL A 148 -11.74 -21.02 -15.28
CA VAL A 148 -12.29 -21.31 -16.62
C VAL A 148 -13.79 -21.60 -16.55
N ALA A 149 -14.23 -22.39 -15.56
CA ALA A 149 -15.64 -22.69 -15.37
C ALA A 149 -16.45 -21.43 -15.06
N ASP A 150 -15.97 -20.57 -14.17
CA ASP A 150 -16.69 -19.35 -13.78
C ASP A 150 -16.80 -18.36 -14.93
N ILE A 151 -15.73 -18.07 -15.69
CA ILE A 151 -15.80 -17.19 -16.87
C ILE A 151 -16.77 -17.78 -17.89
N SER A 152 -16.71 -19.08 -18.16
CA SER A 152 -17.54 -19.74 -19.16
C SER A 152 -19.05 -19.79 -18.83
N ARG A 153 -19.42 -19.48 -17.58
CA ARG A 153 -20.85 -19.44 -17.18
C ARG A 153 -21.65 -18.41 -17.96
N LEU A 154 -21.06 -17.26 -18.22
CA LEU A 154 -21.73 -16.11 -18.86
C LEU A 154 -21.11 -15.73 -20.20
N THR A 155 -19.83 -16.02 -20.41
CA THR A 155 -19.06 -15.65 -21.60
C THR A 155 -18.53 -16.92 -22.27
N THR A 156 -18.71 -17.09 -23.56
CA THR A 156 -18.07 -18.18 -24.30
C THR A 156 -16.59 -17.87 -24.47
N LEU A 157 -15.73 -18.80 -24.09
CA LEU A 157 -14.31 -18.78 -24.37
C LEU A 157 -14.05 -19.50 -25.70
N GLU A 158 -13.37 -18.83 -26.61
CA GLU A 158 -13.05 -19.36 -27.95
C GLU A 158 -11.58 -19.83 -28.00
N PRO A 159 -11.23 -20.76 -28.91
CA PRO A 159 -9.85 -21.14 -29.15
C PRO A 159 -8.96 -19.92 -29.46
N GLY A 160 -7.86 -19.78 -28.72
CA GLY A 160 -6.96 -18.63 -28.80
C GLY A 160 -7.18 -17.57 -27.72
N ASP A 161 -8.28 -17.62 -26.98
CA ASP A 161 -8.46 -16.73 -25.82
C ASP A 161 -7.40 -17.03 -24.75
N VAL A 162 -6.86 -15.97 -24.15
CA VAL A 162 -5.84 -16.03 -23.12
C VAL A 162 -6.41 -15.55 -21.80
N ILE A 163 -6.26 -16.36 -20.76
CA ILE A 163 -6.67 -16.03 -19.39
C ILE A 163 -5.42 -15.80 -18.55
N LEU A 164 -5.19 -14.58 -18.09
CA LEU A 164 -4.20 -14.24 -17.09
C LEU A 164 -4.79 -14.57 -15.71
N THR A 165 -4.10 -15.41 -14.94
CA THR A 165 -4.69 -16.05 -13.75
C THR A 165 -4.38 -15.36 -12.44
N GLY A 166 -3.82 -14.13 -12.49
CA GLY A 166 -3.43 -13.35 -11.31
C GLY A 166 -2.00 -13.64 -10.85
N THR A 167 -1.51 -12.79 -9.98
CA THR A 167 -0.13 -12.74 -9.51
C THR A 167 -0.02 -13.04 -8.00
N PRO A 168 1.05 -13.71 -7.51
CA PRO A 168 1.35 -13.81 -6.08
C PRO A 168 1.86 -12.49 -5.49
N THR A 169 2.17 -12.47 -4.19
CA THR A 169 2.83 -11.34 -3.51
C THR A 169 4.21 -11.04 -4.12
N GLY A 170 4.75 -9.84 -3.88
CA GLY A 170 6.09 -9.43 -4.31
C GLY A 170 6.13 -8.62 -5.62
N SER A 171 4.96 -8.31 -6.22
CA SER A 171 4.87 -7.31 -7.29
C SER A 171 5.27 -5.93 -6.76
N THR A 172 6.11 -5.20 -7.49
CA THR A 172 6.57 -3.87 -7.12
C THR A 172 6.86 -3.00 -8.34
N VAL A 173 7.28 -1.76 -8.12
CA VAL A 173 7.58 -0.79 -9.17
C VAL A 173 8.93 -1.10 -9.82
N VAL A 174 8.97 -0.96 -11.14
CA VAL A 174 10.19 -1.07 -11.97
C VAL A 174 10.43 0.21 -12.76
N ARG A 175 11.68 0.40 -13.18
CA ARG A 175 12.16 1.61 -13.84
C ARG A 175 12.85 1.28 -15.16
N PRO A 176 12.98 2.25 -16.06
CA PRO A 176 13.82 2.08 -17.26
C PRO A 176 15.22 1.60 -16.90
N GLY A 177 15.68 0.58 -17.62
CA GLY A 177 16.91 -0.15 -17.35
C GLY A 177 16.73 -1.44 -16.54
N ASP A 178 15.58 -1.66 -15.91
CA ASP A 178 15.28 -2.94 -15.24
C ASP A 178 14.90 -4.01 -16.25
N LEU A 179 15.24 -5.26 -15.93
CA LEU A 179 14.81 -6.45 -16.64
C LEU A 179 13.89 -7.28 -15.73
N VAL A 180 12.66 -7.49 -16.16
CA VAL A 180 11.71 -8.38 -15.49
C VAL A 180 11.66 -9.71 -16.24
N GLU A 181 11.85 -10.82 -15.53
CA GLU A 181 11.78 -12.15 -16.10
C GLU A 181 10.71 -12.98 -15.39
N VAL A 182 9.90 -13.73 -16.16
CA VAL A 182 8.84 -14.59 -15.61
C VAL A 182 9.03 -16.01 -16.14
N GLU A 183 8.99 -17.01 -15.26
CA GLU A 183 9.05 -18.43 -15.62
C GLU A 183 7.85 -19.16 -15.03
N VAL A 184 7.21 -19.98 -15.86
CA VAL A 184 6.23 -20.97 -15.42
C VAL A 184 6.82 -22.36 -15.62
N SER A 185 6.82 -23.15 -14.55
CA SER A 185 7.22 -24.54 -14.60
C SER A 185 6.10 -25.45 -14.06
N ALA A 186 5.95 -26.63 -14.62
CA ALA A 186 4.87 -27.55 -14.27
C ALA A 186 5.38 -28.98 -14.13
N ALA A 187 4.84 -29.73 -13.18
CA ALA A 187 5.09 -31.15 -13.09
C ALA A 187 4.30 -31.90 -14.17
N ARG A 188 4.95 -32.88 -14.83
CA ARG A 188 4.24 -33.77 -15.74
C ARG A 188 3.28 -34.70 -14.99
N THR A 189 2.12 -34.98 -15.60
CA THR A 189 1.23 -36.05 -15.10
C THR A 189 1.83 -37.43 -15.34
N ALA A 190 1.70 -38.34 -14.37
CA ALA A 190 2.21 -39.70 -14.46
C ALA A 190 1.48 -40.59 -15.51
N ARG A 191 0.33 -40.12 -16.03
CA ARG A 191 -0.44 -40.79 -17.13
C ARG A 191 -1.20 -39.71 -17.93
N PRO A 192 -1.22 -39.82 -19.29
CA PRO A 192 -2.20 -39.08 -20.07
C PRO A 192 -3.60 -39.51 -19.61
N ARG A 193 -4.51 -38.52 -19.36
CA ARG A 193 -5.92 -38.84 -19.14
C ARG A 193 -6.46 -39.55 -20.38
N ALA A 194 -6.93 -40.80 -20.20
CA ALA A 194 -7.22 -41.79 -21.26
C ALA A 194 -8.39 -41.43 -22.22
N ALA A 195 -8.86 -40.20 -22.28
CA ALA A 195 -10.04 -39.82 -23.07
C ALA A 195 -9.75 -39.14 -24.43
N ASP A 196 -8.48 -38.74 -24.72
CA ASP A 196 -8.17 -37.91 -25.92
C ASP A 196 -6.96 -38.42 -26.74
N ALA A 197 -6.61 -39.71 -26.65
CA ALA A 197 -5.51 -40.29 -27.41
C ALA A 197 -5.92 -40.67 -28.85
N GLY A 198 -6.08 -39.65 -29.70
CA GLY A 198 -6.06 -39.81 -31.14
C GLY A 198 -4.65 -39.51 -31.67
N GLY A 199 -3.85 -40.54 -31.98
CA GLY A 199 -2.61 -40.45 -32.76
C GLY A 199 -1.32 -40.08 -32.00
N ASP A 200 -0.34 -40.96 -32.03
CA ASP A 200 1.11 -40.79 -31.81
C ASP A 200 1.67 -40.29 -30.45
N ALA A 201 1.01 -40.49 -29.33
CA ALA A 201 1.56 -40.16 -28.01
C ALA A 201 2.16 -41.36 -27.21
N ALA A 202 2.54 -42.45 -27.88
CA ALA A 202 3.01 -43.70 -27.23
C ALA A 202 4.50 -43.69 -26.82
N ALA A 203 5.28 -42.63 -27.08
CA ALA A 203 6.73 -42.62 -26.91
C ALA A 203 7.30 -41.87 -25.71
N ALA A 204 6.46 -41.26 -24.85
CA ALA A 204 6.94 -40.41 -23.72
C ALA A 204 6.43 -40.85 -22.34
N ALA A 205 6.31 -42.16 -22.11
CA ALA A 205 6.03 -42.72 -20.79
C ALA A 205 7.33 -42.98 -20.02
N GLY A 206 7.88 -41.99 -19.30
CA GLY A 206 9.07 -42.27 -18.53
C GLY A 206 9.81 -41.18 -17.81
N GLU A 207 9.25 -39.97 -17.54
CA GLU A 207 9.92 -39.07 -16.59
C GLU A 207 8.91 -38.23 -15.81
N THR A 208 8.84 -38.45 -14.49
CA THR A 208 8.21 -37.59 -13.52
C THR A 208 9.06 -36.31 -13.29
N GLY A 209 9.28 -35.56 -14.35
CA GLY A 209 10.08 -34.32 -14.34
C GLY A 209 9.22 -33.04 -14.39
N TRP A 210 9.81 -31.94 -14.01
CA TRP A 210 9.27 -30.61 -14.28
C TRP A 210 9.63 -30.16 -15.69
N VAL A 211 8.69 -29.49 -16.35
CA VAL A 211 8.91 -28.79 -17.62
C VAL A 211 8.76 -27.29 -17.39
N SER A 212 9.49 -26.49 -18.15
CA SER A 212 9.51 -25.04 -18.00
C SER A 212 9.22 -24.33 -19.32
N THR A 213 8.59 -23.17 -19.25
CA THR A 213 8.42 -22.24 -20.39
C THR A 213 9.72 -21.54 -20.79
N GLY A 214 10.81 -21.71 -20.02
CA GLY A 214 11.90 -20.77 -20.07
C GLY A 214 11.51 -19.42 -19.45
N ARG A 215 12.43 -18.48 -19.46
CA ARG A 215 12.21 -17.14 -18.91
C ARG A 215 11.69 -16.19 -19.98
N LEU A 216 10.47 -15.69 -19.79
CA LEU A 216 9.90 -14.57 -20.52
C LEU A 216 10.61 -13.30 -20.07
N ARG A 217 11.28 -12.59 -20.96
CA ARG A 217 12.07 -11.38 -20.66
C ARG A 217 11.32 -10.14 -21.09
N SER A 218 11.27 -9.16 -20.22
CA SER A 218 10.61 -7.88 -20.43
C SER A 218 11.54 -6.76 -19.98
N PRO A 219 12.44 -6.25 -20.86
CA PRO A 219 13.24 -5.08 -20.56
C PRO A 219 12.33 -3.85 -20.44
N VAL A 220 12.60 -2.99 -19.46
CA VAL A 220 11.84 -1.75 -19.25
C VAL A 220 12.61 -0.61 -19.88
N GLU A 221 11.97 0.17 -20.77
CA GLU A 221 12.57 1.30 -21.47
C GLU A 221 11.68 2.55 -21.32
N ASP A 222 12.25 3.73 -21.58
CA ASP A 222 11.47 4.96 -21.60
C ASP A 222 10.67 5.09 -22.90
N ALA A 223 9.40 5.49 -22.77
CA ALA A 223 8.58 5.88 -23.92
C ALA A 223 8.71 7.38 -24.20
N GLY A 224 8.48 7.77 -25.45
CA GLY A 224 8.60 9.15 -25.91
C GLY A 224 7.27 9.90 -26.12
N TYR A 225 6.18 9.51 -25.42
CA TYR A 225 4.88 10.17 -25.64
C TYR A 225 4.30 10.75 -24.34
N GLU A 226 3.49 11.80 -24.49
CA GLU A 226 2.81 12.48 -23.41
C GLU A 226 1.29 12.29 -23.47
N LEU A 227 0.62 12.34 -22.31
CA LEU A 227 -0.84 12.38 -22.26
C LEU A 227 -1.34 13.80 -22.46
N SER A 228 -2.33 13.96 -23.32
CA SER A 228 -3.01 15.24 -23.54
C SER A 228 -4.42 15.21 -22.97
N PRO A 229 -4.92 16.33 -22.37
CA PRO A 229 -6.34 16.47 -22.02
C PRO A 229 -7.24 16.39 -23.27
N PRO A 230 -8.54 16.01 -23.12
CA PRO A 230 -9.23 15.68 -21.88
C PRO A 230 -9.05 14.20 -21.48
N GLY A 231 -8.98 13.93 -20.18
CA GLY A 231 -8.92 12.57 -19.63
C GLY A 231 -8.39 12.54 -18.19
N ALA A 232 -8.37 11.36 -17.61
CA ALA A 232 -7.74 11.17 -16.31
C ALA A 232 -6.23 11.40 -16.41
N MET A 233 -5.69 12.26 -15.57
CA MET A 233 -4.27 12.55 -15.51
C MET A 233 -3.58 11.66 -14.48
N PRO A 234 -2.28 11.38 -14.62
CA PRO A 234 -1.52 10.58 -13.67
C PRO A 234 -1.60 11.15 -12.25
N ASN A 235 -1.76 10.27 -11.27
CA ASN A 235 -1.77 10.60 -9.84
C ASN A 235 -1.01 9.51 -9.08
N ALA A 236 0.15 9.84 -8.52
CA ALA A 236 0.98 8.97 -7.73
C ALA A 236 0.84 9.30 -6.24
N ASP A 237 -0.40 9.39 -5.73
CA ASP A 237 -0.66 9.57 -4.30
C ASP A 237 -0.25 8.33 -3.46
N ASP A 238 -0.32 8.47 -2.14
CA ASP A 238 0.11 7.41 -1.22
C ASP A 238 -0.68 6.11 -1.41
N ALA A 239 -1.97 6.19 -1.75
CA ALA A 239 -2.79 5.01 -2.02
C ALA A 239 -2.34 4.28 -3.29
N GLN A 240 -1.97 5.01 -4.34
CA GLN A 240 -1.42 4.43 -5.56
C GLN A 240 -0.01 3.89 -5.32
N ARG A 241 0.83 4.59 -4.53
CA ARG A 241 2.17 4.12 -4.14
C ARG A 241 2.08 2.83 -3.30
N GLU A 242 1.25 2.80 -2.26
CA GLU A 242 1.02 1.59 -1.46
C GLU A 242 0.53 0.42 -2.34
N ALA A 243 -0.36 0.70 -3.28
CA ALA A 243 -0.85 -0.29 -4.21
C ALA A 243 0.23 -0.80 -5.18
N ALA A 244 1.14 0.03 -5.65
CA ALA A 244 2.18 -0.32 -6.62
C ALA A 244 3.37 -1.06 -5.99
N TYR A 245 3.83 -0.61 -4.83
CA TYR A 245 4.99 -1.19 -4.15
C TYR A 245 4.68 -2.42 -3.29
N GLY A 246 3.39 -2.67 -2.98
CA GLY A 246 2.98 -3.82 -2.16
C GLY A 246 3.56 -3.81 -0.75
N ALA A 247 3.80 -5.01 -0.19
CA ALA A 247 4.30 -5.16 1.18
C ALA A 247 5.72 -4.62 1.41
N GLY A 248 6.50 -4.44 0.35
CA GLY A 248 7.86 -3.86 0.42
C GLY A 248 7.87 -2.35 0.69
N GLY A 249 6.74 -1.67 0.47
CA GLY A 249 6.63 -0.22 0.56
C GLY A 249 7.41 0.52 -0.53
N ALA A 250 7.00 1.75 -0.83
CA ALA A 250 7.77 2.62 -1.73
C ALA A 250 9.16 2.86 -1.14
N PRO A 251 10.25 2.83 -1.93
CA PRO A 251 11.49 3.46 -1.51
C PRO A 251 11.17 4.94 -1.29
N GLY A 252 11.37 5.41 -0.07
CA GLY A 252 11.17 6.82 0.24
C GLY A 252 11.98 7.72 -0.68
N PRO A 253 11.68 9.03 -0.76
CA PRO A 253 12.65 9.99 -1.23
C PRO A 253 13.97 9.70 -0.51
N SER A 254 15.11 10.05 -1.09
CA SER A 254 16.47 9.64 -0.71
C SER A 254 16.83 9.60 0.79
N ASP A 255 15.95 10.08 1.64
CA ASP A 255 16.01 10.01 3.11
C ASP A 255 15.14 8.83 3.60
N SER A 256 15.71 7.92 4.38
CA SER A 256 14.95 6.77 4.90
C SER A 256 13.77 7.23 5.77
N PRO A 257 12.61 6.50 5.79
CA PRO A 257 11.49 6.83 6.67
C PRO A 257 11.93 7.04 8.13
N ALA A 258 12.93 6.28 8.59
CA ALA A 258 13.48 6.42 9.94
C ALA A 258 14.29 7.72 10.12
N GLU A 259 14.98 8.20 9.09
CA GLU A 259 15.69 9.48 9.12
C GLU A 259 14.73 10.65 9.12
N LEU A 260 13.69 10.56 8.31
CA LEU A 260 12.62 11.55 8.25
C LEU A 260 11.92 11.72 9.61
N LEU A 261 11.49 10.60 10.22
CA LEU A 261 10.88 10.64 11.55
C LEU A 261 11.85 11.16 12.61
N ARG A 262 13.14 10.80 12.55
CA ARG A 262 14.16 11.34 13.44
C ARG A 262 14.36 12.84 13.27
N ALA A 263 14.33 13.33 12.04
CA ALA A 263 14.49 14.76 11.76
C ALA A 263 13.33 15.58 12.35
N VAL A 264 12.06 15.19 12.08
CA VAL A 264 10.89 15.89 12.63
C VAL A 264 10.75 15.75 14.14
N ALA A 265 11.17 14.62 14.73
CA ALA A 265 11.10 14.39 16.18
C ALA A 265 12.09 15.25 16.97
N ARG A 266 13.15 15.78 16.35
CA ARG A 266 14.15 16.62 17.02
C ARG A 266 13.67 18.04 17.25
N VAL A 267 12.75 18.54 16.45
CA VAL A 267 12.26 19.94 16.51
C VAL A 267 10.88 20.00 17.16
N SER A 268 10.54 21.17 17.70
CA SER A 268 9.27 21.40 18.39
C SER A 268 8.09 21.49 17.44
N THR A 269 6.89 21.12 17.89
CA THR A 269 5.66 21.32 17.11
C THR A 269 5.41 22.79 16.78
N ALA A 270 5.79 23.70 17.67
CA ALA A 270 5.67 25.15 17.49
C ALA A 270 6.52 25.63 16.31
N THR A 271 7.79 25.18 16.22
CA THR A 271 8.70 25.57 15.11
C THR A 271 8.29 24.92 13.80
N LEU A 272 7.86 23.65 13.80
CA LEU A 272 7.28 23.00 12.62
C LEU A 272 6.05 23.76 12.11
N ALA A 273 5.14 24.18 12.99
CA ALA A 273 3.96 24.97 12.63
C ALA A 273 4.35 26.33 12.00
N ALA A 274 5.37 27.00 12.54
CA ALA A 274 5.88 28.26 12.00
C ALA A 274 6.45 28.05 10.59
N GLN A 275 7.20 26.97 10.34
CA GLN A 275 7.78 26.67 9.02
C GLN A 275 6.69 26.28 8.00
N LEU A 276 5.68 25.51 8.40
CA LEU A 276 4.53 25.19 7.55
C LEU A 276 3.73 26.44 7.19
N ARG A 277 3.51 27.34 8.16
CA ARG A 277 2.84 28.62 7.91
C ARG A 277 3.58 29.49 6.88
N LYS A 278 4.91 29.55 6.90
CA LYS A 278 5.71 30.23 5.88
C LYS A 278 5.48 29.69 4.47
N ARG A 279 5.05 28.42 4.37
CA ARG A 279 4.73 27.72 3.11
C ARG A 279 3.24 27.78 2.76
N GLY A 280 2.43 28.54 3.51
CA GLY A 280 1.00 28.70 3.26
C GLY A 280 0.09 27.69 3.96
N PHE A 281 0.63 26.76 4.75
CA PHE A 281 -0.15 25.78 5.51
C PHE A 281 -0.54 26.36 6.88
N ASN A 282 -1.79 26.79 7.04
CA ASN A 282 -2.27 27.44 8.26
C ASN A 282 -3.13 26.52 9.15
N SER A 283 -3.71 25.46 8.60
CA SER A 283 -4.61 24.53 9.31
C SER A 283 -3.94 23.17 9.45
N VAL A 284 -2.91 23.11 10.29
CA VAL A 284 -2.08 21.90 10.50
C VAL A 284 -2.04 21.45 11.97
N THR A 285 -2.56 22.26 12.90
CA THR A 285 -2.56 21.97 14.35
C THR A 285 -3.88 21.33 14.74
N LEU A 286 -3.83 20.16 15.38
CA LEU A 286 -5.00 19.48 15.92
C LEU A 286 -5.39 20.11 17.25
N ASP A 287 -6.54 20.79 17.25
CA ASP A 287 -6.98 21.60 18.38
C ASP A 287 -7.68 20.79 19.48
N ARG A 288 -7.63 21.32 20.71
CA ARG A 288 -8.41 20.84 21.87
C ARG A 288 -8.11 19.37 22.26
N LEU A 289 -6.90 18.93 22.07
CA LEU A 289 -6.45 17.61 22.52
C LEU A 289 -5.74 17.70 23.86
N HIS A 290 -5.90 16.67 24.68
CA HIS A 290 -5.18 16.44 25.93
C HIS A 290 -4.20 15.28 25.73
N ALA A 291 -3.04 15.32 26.38
CA ALA A 291 -2.05 14.24 26.35
C ALA A 291 -2.12 13.36 27.59
N THR A 292 -1.94 12.04 27.44
CA THR A 292 -1.71 11.13 28.57
C THR A 292 -0.34 11.35 29.20
N GLN A 293 0.64 11.80 28.40
CA GLN A 293 2.02 12.06 28.77
C GLN A 293 2.43 13.47 28.30
N PRO A 294 2.17 14.53 29.09
CA PRO A 294 2.39 15.91 28.63
C PRO A 294 3.84 16.26 28.26
N ALA A 295 4.82 15.55 28.82
CA ALA A 295 6.25 15.73 28.51
C ALA A 295 6.75 14.77 27.40
N GLY A 296 5.89 13.89 26.87
CA GLY A 296 6.25 12.93 25.85
C GLY A 296 6.32 13.58 24.47
N LYS A 297 7.29 13.18 23.64
CA LYS A 297 7.32 13.46 22.22
C LYS A 297 6.89 12.22 21.43
N MET A 298 6.15 12.40 20.35
CA MET A 298 5.87 11.35 19.38
C MET A 298 6.08 11.87 17.97
N ALA A 299 6.52 11.01 17.07
CA ALA A 299 6.54 11.25 15.63
C ALA A 299 6.28 9.94 14.91
N GLY A 300 5.42 9.94 13.90
CA GLY A 300 5.08 8.76 13.14
C GLY A 300 4.19 9.05 11.94
N PHE A 301 4.07 8.06 11.05
CA PHE A 301 3.20 8.15 9.89
C PHE A 301 1.74 7.92 10.29
N ALA A 302 0.83 8.71 9.76
CA ALA A 302 -0.60 8.62 10.04
C ALA A 302 -1.20 7.33 9.45
N ARG A 303 -1.73 6.48 10.32
CA ARG A 303 -2.70 5.44 9.99
C ARG A 303 -4.06 5.90 10.47
N THR A 304 -4.98 6.11 9.55
CA THR A 304 -6.25 6.76 9.88
C THR A 304 -7.37 5.75 10.11
N LEU A 305 -8.29 6.12 11.00
CA LEU A 305 -9.54 5.40 11.25
C LEU A 305 -10.68 6.41 11.38
N ARG A 306 -11.72 6.27 10.57
CA ARG A 306 -12.91 7.10 10.61
C ARG A 306 -14.07 6.40 11.28
N TYR A 307 -14.77 7.13 12.16
CA TYR A 307 -16.06 6.73 12.70
C TYR A 307 -17.20 7.55 12.08
N VAL A 308 -18.33 6.88 11.91
CA VAL A 308 -19.61 7.51 11.54
C VAL A 308 -20.61 7.44 12.70
N PRO A 309 -21.66 8.27 12.72
CA PRO A 309 -22.73 8.17 13.70
C PRO A 309 -23.31 6.75 13.76
N PHE A 310 -23.62 6.30 14.97
CA PHE A 310 -24.26 5.00 15.17
C PHE A 310 -25.61 4.95 14.45
N ARG A 311 -25.82 3.87 13.72
CA ARG A 311 -27.07 3.52 13.05
C ARG A 311 -27.21 2.00 13.04
N GLU A 312 -28.29 1.50 13.56
CA GLU A 312 -28.48 0.08 13.91
C GLU A 312 -28.37 -0.85 12.71
N ASP A 313 -28.95 -0.48 11.56
CA ASP A 313 -28.89 -1.25 10.32
C ASP A 313 -27.48 -1.34 9.74
N LEU A 314 -26.72 -0.23 9.76
CA LEU A 314 -25.33 -0.20 9.31
C LEU A 314 -24.40 -0.98 10.25
N PHE A 315 -24.63 -0.87 11.56
CA PHE A 315 -23.84 -1.61 12.52
C PHE A 315 -23.98 -3.14 12.32
N ALA A 316 -25.21 -3.62 12.09
CA ALA A 316 -25.47 -5.02 11.77
C ALA A 316 -24.81 -5.49 10.46
N GLN A 317 -24.76 -4.63 9.45
CA GLN A 317 -24.25 -4.96 8.11
C GLN A 317 -22.72 -4.97 8.02
N TYR A 318 -22.00 -4.08 8.73
CA TYR A 318 -20.57 -3.86 8.59
C TYR A 318 -19.69 -4.44 9.71
N GLY A 319 -20.14 -5.46 10.37
CA GLY A 319 -19.36 -6.17 11.38
C GLY A 319 -19.98 -6.15 12.76
N GLY A 320 -21.26 -5.86 12.78
CA GLY A 320 -22.06 -5.90 13.96
C GLY A 320 -22.48 -7.29 14.40
N THR A 321 -21.53 -8.18 14.63
CA THR A 321 -21.69 -9.00 15.80
C THR A 321 -21.54 -8.07 16.99
N LEU A 322 -22.48 -8.13 17.92
CA LEU A 322 -22.57 -7.38 19.17
C LEU A 322 -21.18 -7.00 19.75
N PRO A 323 -21.07 -5.94 20.56
CA PRO A 323 -19.80 -5.51 21.13
C PRO A 323 -18.96 -6.69 21.61
N GLY A 324 -17.85 -6.97 20.91
CA GLY A 324 -16.94 -8.09 21.24
C GLY A 324 -16.72 -9.14 20.16
N GLY A 325 -17.57 -9.25 19.12
CA GLY A 325 -17.43 -10.28 18.08
C GLY A 325 -16.81 -9.77 16.78
N GLY A 326 -15.80 -10.48 16.25
CA GLY A 326 -15.19 -10.27 14.93
C GLY A 326 -14.22 -9.09 14.80
N LEU A 327 -13.53 -9.02 13.67
CA LEU A 327 -12.62 -7.94 13.27
C LEU A 327 -13.42 -6.81 12.59
N ASN A 328 -13.94 -5.85 13.37
CA ASN A 328 -14.48 -4.61 12.83
C ASN A 328 -13.36 -3.65 12.38
N ALA A 329 -13.70 -2.53 11.74
CA ALA A 329 -12.72 -1.57 11.25
C ALA A 329 -11.76 -1.06 12.35
N GLN A 330 -12.22 -0.87 13.60
CA GLN A 330 -11.38 -0.47 14.73
C GLN A 330 -10.31 -1.54 15.04
N LYS A 331 -10.72 -2.78 15.20
CA LYS A 331 -9.79 -3.88 15.50
C LYS A 331 -8.82 -4.09 14.33
N ARG A 332 -9.32 -4.00 13.08
CA ARG A 332 -8.45 -4.07 11.88
C ARG A 332 -7.42 -2.95 11.87
N ALA A 333 -7.81 -1.70 12.16
CA ALA A 333 -6.88 -0.58 12.21
C ALA A 333 -5.74 -0.85 13.20
N VAL A 334 -6.08 -1.32 14.42
CA VAL A 334 -5.10 -1.66 15.46
C VAL A 334 -4.22 -2.84 15.05
N GLU A 335 -4.79 -3.93 14.51
CA GLU A 335 -4.04 -5.11 14.09
C GLU A 335 -3.10 -4.84 12.90
N GLN A 336 -3.39 -3.85 12.10
CA GLN A 336 -2.61 -3.48 10.92
C GLN A 336 -1.58 -2.38 11.19
N VAL A 337 -1.50 -1.82 12.40
CA VAL A 337 -0.48 -0.84 12.76
C VAL A 337 0.92 -1.44 12.55
N ARG A 338 1.80 -0.65 11.97
CA ARG A 338 3.21 -0.96 11.75
C ARG A 338 4.10 -0.15 12.69
N PRO A 339 5.32 -0.60 12.97
CA PRO A 339 6.30 0.19 13.74
C PRO A 339 6.50 1.58 13.11
N GLY A 340 6.43 2.62 13.94
CA GLY A 340 6.57 4.01 13.51
C GLY A 340 5.29 4.66 12.95
N GLU A 341 4.15 3.96 12.96
CA GLU A 341 2.85 4.57 12.65
C GLU A 341 2.16 5.13 13.90
N ILE A 342 1.36 6.17 13.71
CA ILE A 342 0.46 6.75 14.71
C ILE A 342 -0.97 6.49 14.26
N LEU A 343 -1.78 5.86 15.11
CA LEU A 343 -3.20 5.64 14.85
C LEU A 343 -3.97 6.94 15.09
N VAL A 344 -4.47 7.57 14.01
CA VAL A 344 -5.27 8.79 14.06
C VAL A 344 -6.73 8.46 13.86
N ILE A 345 -7.57 8.80 14.83
CA ILE A 345 -8.99 8.43 14.88
C ILE A 345 -9.88 9.65 14.80
N GLU A 346 -10.65 9.76 13.74
CA GLU A 346 -11.75 10.74 13.61
C GLU A 346 -13.00 10.19 14.32
N ALA A 347 -13.42 10.84 15.39
CA ALA A 347 -14.67 10.59 16.08
C ALA A 347 -15.63 11.79 15.98
N ARG A 348 -15.38 12.71 15.07
CA ARG A 348 -16.16 13.94 14.84
C ARG A 348 -16.21 14.85 16.07
N GLY A 349 -15.18 14.81 16.92
CA GLY A 349 -15.14 15.58 18.17
C GLY A 349 -16.19 15.16 19.21
N ASP A 350 -16.83 13.99 19.09
CA ASP A 350 -17.85 13.55 20.04
C ASP A 350 -17.22 13.06 21.37
N PRO A 351 -17.44 13.76 22.49
CA PRO A 351 -16.82 13.41 23.77
C PRO A 351 -17.60 12.35 24.55
N THR A 352 -18.72 11.85 24.03
CA THR A 352 -19.72 11.10 24.82
C THR A 352 -19.63 9.58 24.68
N ALA A 353 -18.62 9.06 23.95
CA ALA A 353 -18.31 7.64 23.88
C ALA A 353 -16.81 7.43 23.62
N GLY A 354 -16.21 6.46 24.31
CA GLY A 354 -14.81 6.11 24.14
C GLY A 354 -14.53 5.47 22.78
N THR A 355 -13.52 5.97 22.08
CA THR A 355 -13.05 5.46 20.78
C THR A 355 -11.98 4.39 20.95
N VAL A 356 -11.19 4.48 22.02
CA VAL A 356 -10.13 3.52 22.36
C VAL A 356 -10.07 3.34 23.89
N GLY A 357 -9.78 2.12 24.30
CA GLY A 357 -9.52 1.75 25.71
C GLY A 357 -8.17 1.05 25.84
N ASP A 358 -7.86 0.59 27.06
CA ASP A 358 -6.58 0.03 27.46
C ASP A 358 -6.12 -1.16 26.60
N ILE A 359 -6.99 -2.14 26.33
CA ILE A 359 -6.63 -3.36 25.56
C ILE A 359 -6.24 -3.04 24.11
N LEU A 360 -6.98 -2.14 23.45
CA LEU A 360 -6.67 -1.76 22.08
C LEU A 360 -5.42 -0.88 22.01
N ALA A 361 -5.21 0.01 22.97
CA ALA A 361 -4.00 0.81 23.06
C ALA A 361 -2.77 -0.08 23.34
N LEU A 362 -2.89 -1.04 24.27
CA LEU A 362 -1.85 -2.03 24.54
C LEU A 362 -1.52 -2.83 23.28
N ARG A 363 -2.53 -3.25 22.53
CA ARG A 363 -2.32 -3.98 21.28
C ARG A 363 -1.60 -3.11 20.23
N ALA A 364 -1.98 -1.85 20.08
CA ALA A 364 -1.29 -0.91 19.20
C ALA A 364 0.18 -0.75 19.63
N GLN A 365 0.46 -0.59 20.92
CA GLN A 365 1.82 -0.52 21.46
C GLN A 365 2.64 -1.77 21.14
N VAL A 366 2.08 -2.96 21.34
CA VAL A 366 2.74 -4.25 21.01
C VAL A 366 3.00 -4.38 19.52
N ARG A 367 2.17 -3.77 18.68
CA ARG A 367 2.36 -3.69 17.21
C ARG A 367 3.45 -2.67 16.81
N GLY A 368 3.93 -1.86 17.74
CA GLY A 368 4.97 -0.86 17.49
C GLY A 368 4.42 0.51 17.12
N ALA A 369 3.15 0.80 17.45
CA ALA A 369 2.61 2.16 17.29
C ALA A 369 3.49 3.19 18.00
N ALA A 370 3.74 4.33 17.35
CA ALA A 370 4.44 5.47 17.94
C ALA A 370 3.51 6.36 18.78
N GLY A 371 2.19 6.20 18.65
CA GLY A 371 1.19 6.93 19.42
C GLY A 371 -0.23 6.68 18.93
N ILE A 372 -1.18 7.28 19.63
CA ILE A 372 -2.60 7.33 19.24
C ILE A 372 -3.08 8.79 19.35
N VAL A 373 -3.84 9.24 18.36
CA VAL A 373 -4.52 10.54 18.36
C VAL A 373 -6.00 10.33 18.09
N THR A 374 -6.88 10.93 18.88
CA THR A 374 -8.33 10.94 18.65
C THR A 374 -8.96 12.27 19.04
N ASP A 375 -9.84 12.80 18.21
CA ASP A 375 -10.66 13.94 18.54
C ASP A 375 -11.89 13.57 19.40
N GLY A 376 -12.10 12.27 19.63
CA GLY A 376 -13.13 11.73 20.52
C GLY A 376 -12.65 11.48 21.94
N ALA A 377 -13.45 10.73 22.71
CA ALA A 377 -13.08 10.34 24.07
C ALA A 377 -12.28 9.03 24.09
N ILE A 378 -11.47 8.89 25.14
CA ILE A 378 -10.82 7.62 25.52
C ILE A 378 -11.51 7.00 26.74
N ARG A 379 -11.35 5.68 26.89
CA ARG A 379 -11.73 4.93 28.10
C ARG A 379 -10.47 4.50 28.87
N ASP A 380 -10.69 4.06 30.10
CA ASP A 380 -9.63 3.45 30.92
C ASP A 380 -8.40 4.38 31.05
N SER A 381 -8.66 5.69 31.17
CA SER A 381 -7.65 6.76 31.07
C SER A 381 -6.49 6.61 32.08
N GLN A 382 -6.73 6.00 33.25
CA GLN A 382 -5.69 5.72 34.23
C GLN A 382 -4.70 4.68 33.71
N ALA A 383 -5.19 3.60 33.08
CA ALA A 383 -4.36 2.58 32.46
C ALA A 383 -3.57 3.15 31.27
N LEU A 384 -4.20 3.98 30.44
CA LEU A 384 -3.52 4.61 29.29
C LEU A 384 -2.38 5.55 29.74
N ARG A 385 -2.56 6.28 30.85
CA ARG A 385 -1.48 7.13 31.41
C ARG A 385 -0.29 6.36 31.95
N ALA A 386 -0.46 5.08 32.27
CA ALA A 386 0.59 4.20 32.77
C ALA A 386 1.33 3.46 31.63
N MET A 387 0.90 3.58 30.38
CA MET A 387 1.54 2.96 29.23
C MET A 387 2.67 3.83 28.68
N ASP A 388 3.66 3.20 28.05
CA ASP A 388 4.73 3.88 27.30
C ASP A 388 4.29 4.33 25.91
N LEU A 389 2.98 4.45 25.68
CA LEU A 389 2.38 4.88 24.41
C LEU A 389 1.73 6.26 24.59
N PRO A 390 2.24 7.32 23.93
CA PRO A 390 1.60 8.63 23.97
C PRO A 390 0.20 8.56 23.33
N VAL A 391 -0.80 9.08 24.03
CA VAL A 391 -2.17 9.19 23.54
C VAL A 391 -2.64 10.62 23.68
N TYR A 392 -3.06 11.23 22.54
CA TYR A 392 -3.70 12.53 22.50
C TYR A 392 -5.20 12.34 22.23
N TYR A 393 -6.04 13.01 23.01
CA TYR A 393 -7.49 12.74 23.01
C TYR A 393 -8.32 13.99 23.33
N GLY A 394 -9.54 14.03 22.79
CA GLY A 394 -10.46 15.16 23.03
C GLY A 394 -11.12 15.14 24.40
N ALA A 395 -11.42 13.96 24.95
CA ALA A 395 -12.11 13.81 26.24
C ALA A 395 -11.87 12.44 26.88
N THR A 396 -12.40 12.25 28.08
CA THR A 396 -12.51 10.91 28.72
C THR A 396 -13.97 10.55 28.93
N HIS A 397 -14.39 9.31 28.65
CA HIS A 397 -15.76 8.87 28.86
C HIS A 397 -15.85 7.36 29.12
N PRO A 398 -16.65 6.88 30.09
CA PRO A 398 -16.73 5.43 30.42
C PRO A 398 -17.54 4.61 29.41
N ALA A 399 -18.41 5.25 28.59
CA ALA A 399 -19.27 4.51 27.66
C ALA A 399 -18.46 3.92 26.49
N VAL A 400 -18.92 2.75 26.00
CA VAL A 400 -18.33 2.07 24.85
C VAL A 400 -18.71 2.76 23.53
N LEU A 401 -17.91 2.53 22.51
CA LEU A 401 -18.06 3.16 21.19
C LEU A 401 -19.45 2.97 20.53
N GLY A 402 -20.06 1.79 20.63
CA GLY A 402 -21.36 1.44 20.05
C GLY A 402 -22.55 2.27 20.55
N ARG A 403 -22.33 3.15 21.53
CA ARG A 403 -23.34 4.13 21.93
C ARG A 403 -23.53 5.25 20.91
N ARG A 404 -22.46 5.68 20.21
CA ARG A 404 -22.45 6.87 19.36
C ARG A 404 -21.77 6.66 18.01
N HIS A 405 -20.91 5.65 17.88
CA HIS A 405 -19.99 5.51 16.77
C HIS A 405 -20.05 4.12 16.17
N VAL A 406 -19.96 4.06 14.83
CA VAL A 406 -19.64 2.86 14.08
C VAL A 406 -18.26 3.06 13.45
N PRO A 407 -17.27 2.18 13.72
CA PRO A 407 -15.99 2.23 13.04
C PRO A 407 -16.20 1.87 11.55
N TRP A 408 -15.81 2.78 10.66
CA TRP A 408 -16.25 2.75 9.27
C TRP A 408 -15.12 2.39 8.29
N GLU A 409 -14.13 3.29 8.19
CA GLU A 409 -13.03 3.18 7.22
C GLU A 409 -11.68 3.23 7.90
N VAL A 410 -10.73 2.43 7.35
CA VAL A 410 -9.31 2.44 7.71
C VAL A 410 -8.52 2.97 6.52
N ASN A 411 -7.52 3.81 6.78
CA ASN A 411 -6.67 4.43 5.76
C ASN A 411 -7.45 5.23 4.70
N ALA A 412 -8.44 6.00 5.15
CA ALA A 412 -9.10 7.03 4.36
C ALA A 412 -8.64 8.42 4.84
N THR A 413 -8.74 9.43 3.99
CA THR A 413 -8.61 10.83 4.42
C THR A 413 -9.69 11.17 5.43
N ILE A 414 -9.30 11.75 6.56
CA ILE A 414 -10.18 12.06 7.69
C ILE A 414 -10.09 13.54 8.09
N ALA A 415 -11.06 13.98 8.93
CA ALA A 415 -11.03 15.28 9.58
C ALA A 415 -10.91 15.06 11.10
N CYS A 416 -9.70 15.12 11.64
CA CYS A 416 -9.45 14.94 13.07
C CYS A 416 -9.13 16.28 13.75
N ALA A 417 -9.86 16.62 14.80
CA ALA A 417 -9.64 17.84 15.58
C ALA A 417 -9.54 19.13 14.73
N GLY A 418 -10.34 19.22 13.66
CA GLY A 418 -10.40 20.39 12.78
C GLY A 418 -9.36 20.39 11.64
N VAL A 419 -8.55 19.36 11.50
CA VAL A 419 -7.49 19.26 10.49
C VAL A 419 -7.73 18.06 9.57
N THR A 420 -7.47 18.24 8.28
CA THR A 420 -7.42 17.12 7.33
C THR A 420 -6.15 16.31 7.57
N VAL A 421 -6.32 15.01 7.75
CA VAL A 421 -5.21 14.04 7.87
C VAL A 421 -5.32 13.03 6.73
N VAL A 422 -4.28 12.96 5.91
CA VAL A 422 -4.15 11.98 4.84
C VAL A 422 -3.32 10.80 5.35
N PRO A 423 -3.67 9.55 5.05
CA PRO A 423 -2.81 8.41 5.38
C PRO A 423 -1.39 8.61 4.87
N GLY A 424 -0.39 8.40 5.74
CA GLY A 424 1.02 8.64 5.42
C GLY A 424 1.54 10.05 5.73
N ASP A 425 0.68 11.03 6.06
CA ASP A 425 1.14 12.28 6.66
C ASP A 425 1.96 12.00 7.93
N ILE A 426 2.88 12.90 8.27
CA ILE A 426 3.62 12.77 9.51
C ILE A 426 2.91 13.51 10.63
N ILE A 427 2.63 12.79 11.68
CA ILE A 427 2.05 13.32 12.91
C ILE A 427 3.18 13.54 13.91
N VAL A 428 3.30 14.74 14.43
CA VAL A 428 4.24 15.08 15.49
C VAL A 428 3.47 15.63 16.67
N GLY A 429 3.79 15.13 17.87
CA GLY A 429 3.16 15.59 19.11
C GLY A 429 4.21 15.86 20.19
N ASP A 430 4.00 16.91 20.97
CA ASP A 430 4.79 17.28 22.15
C ASP A 430 3.92 17.96 23.22
N GLY A 431 4.54 18.67 24.15
CA GLY A 431 3.85 19.39 25.24
C GLY A 431 2.89 20.48 24.78
N ASP A 432 3.10 21.07 23.60
CA ASP A 432 2.27 22.13 23.05
C ASP A 432 1.08 21.60 22.26
N GLY A 433 1.11 20.35 21.79
CA GLY A 433 0.02 19.73 21.06
C GLY A 433 0.45 18.79 19.96
N VAL A 434 -0.41 18.65 18.95
CA VAL A 434 -0.20 17.75 17.81
C VAL A 434 -0.31 18.52 16.50
N ILE A 435 0.60 18.23 15.58
CA ILE A 435 0.65 18.85 14.26
C ILE A 435 0.70 17.77 13.15
N VAL A 436 0.10 18.09 12.00
CA VAL A 436 0.20 17.32 10.76
C VAL A 436 1.24 17.95 9.84
N VAL A 437 2.20 17.18 9.41
CA VAL A 437 3.20 17.61 8.43
C VAL A 437 3.02 16.74 7.16
N PRO A 438 2.70 17.35 6.02
CA PRO A 438 2.63 16.61 4.75
C PRO A 438 3.96 15.90 4.47
N ALA A 439 3.92 14.58 4.18
CA ALA A 439 5.12 13.75 4.08
C ALA A 439 6.15 14.29 3.08
N HIS A 440 5.69 14.81 1.94
CA HIS A 440 6.54 15.36 0.87
C HIS A 440 7.30 16.64 1.26
N LEU A 441 6.88 17.35 2.31
CA LEU A 441 7.54 18.56 2.82
C LEU A 441 8.38 18.32 4.08
N ALA A 442 8.23 17.14 4.70
CA ALA A 442 8.64 16.93 6.07
C ALA A 442 10.16 17.10 6.29
N MET A 443 11.00 16.61 5.37
CA MET A 443 12.44 16.76 5.52
C MET A 443 12.89 18.22 5.34
N GLU A 444 12.34 18.94 4.37
CA GLU A 444 12.63 20.37 4.16
C GLU A 444 12.17 21.19 5.37
N VAL A 445 10.93 20.96 5.82
CA VAL A 445 10.37 21.63 7.01
C VAL A 445 11.19 21.32 8.26
N ALA A 446 11.64 20.08 8.46
CA ALA A 446 12.46 19.70 9.61
C ALA A 446 13.85 20.35 9.59
N ARG A 447 14.50 20.48 8.42
CA ARG A 447 15.80 21.17 8.27
C ARG A 447 15.66 22.65 8.61
N ASP A 448 14.68 23.32 8.03
CA ASP A 448 14.45 24.75 8.28
C ASP A 448 14.00 25.02 9.72
N ALA A 449 13.25 24.10 10.32
CA ALA A 449 12.88 24.17 11.74
C ALA A 449 14.10 24.01 12.66
N ALA A 450 14.98 23.07 12.37
CA ALA A 450 16.21 22.88 13.14
C ALA A 450 17.13 24.11 13.07
N GLU A 451 17.25 24.72 11.89
CA GLU A 451 18.02 25.97 11.73
C GLU A 451 17.37 27.14 12.48
N GLN A 452 16.04 27.23 12.47
CA GLN A 452 15.32 28.26 13.23
C GLN A 452 15.53 28.08 14.74
N GLU A 453 15.48 26.86 15.27
CA GLU A 453 15.73 26.57 16.69
C GLU A 453 17.16 26.95 17.12
N LEU A 454 18.17 26.72 16.28
CA LEU A 454 19.53 27.19 16.54
C LEU A 454 19.61 28.72 16.60
N GLN A 455 18.91 29.42 15.71
CA GLN A 455 18.85 30.89 15.76
C GLN A 455 18.14 31.41 16.99
N GLU A 456 17.07 30.71 17.43
CA GLU A 456 16.33 31.04 18.65
C GLU A 456 17.17 30.78 19.91
N GLU A 457 17.97 29.71 19.93
CA GLU A 457 18.91 29.41 21.03
C GLU A 457 19.99 30.52 21.16
N PHE A 458 20.59 30.92 20.03
CA PHE A 458 21.52 32.06 20.01
C PHE A 458 20.83 33.34 20.50
N ALA A 459 19.63 33.65 20.01
CA ALA A 459 18.90 34.83 20.44
C ALA A 459 18.60 34.81 21.94
N ALA A 460 18.23 33.63 22.48
CA ALA A 460 17.97 33.47 23.90
C ALA A 460 19.22 33.71 24.77
N GLU A 461 20.40 33.25 24.33
CA GLU A 461 21.68 33.53 25.00
C GLU A 461 22.01 35.03 24.99
N MET A 462 21.81 35.72 23.85
CA MET A 462 22.07 37.16 23.74
C MET A 462 21.09 37.98 24.59
N VAL A 463 19.82 37.62 24.61
CA VAL A 463 18.82 38.25 25.49
C VAL A 463 19.15 38.03 26.96
N ALA A 464 19.59 36.83 27.34
CA ALA A 464 20.03 36.53 28.71
C ALA A 464 21.29 37.32 29.10
N ALA A 465 22.14 37.68 28.14
CA ALA A 465 23.29 38.56 28.32
C ALA A 465 22.92 40.08 28.36
N GLY A 466 21.63 40.42 28.19
CA GLY A 466 21.15 41.80 28.31
C GLY A 466 20.91 42.53 26.97
N GLU A 467 21.06 41.83 25.86
CA GLU A 467 20.81 42.40 24.54
C GLU A 467 19.30 42.59 24.29
N SER A 468 18.96 43.55 23.43
CA SER A 468 17.56 43.83 23.06
C SER A 468 17.03 42.74 22.14
N VAL A 469 15.78 42.33 22.35
CA VAL A 469 15.02 41.44 21.45
C VAL A 469 14.89 42.02 20.02
N ASP A 470 14.95 43.36 19.89
CA ASP A 470 14.85 44.01 18.58
C ASP A 470 16.00 43.61 17.65
N GLY A 471 15.64 42.97 16.55
CA GLY A 471 16.55 42.41 15.54
C GLY A 471 17.29 41.12 15.96
N LEU A 472 17.07 40.61 17.16
CA LEU A 472 17.46 39.24 17.51
C LEU A 472 16.36 38.23 17.14
N TYR A 473 15.10 38.60 17.23
CA TYR A 473 13.98 37.73 16.89
C TYR A 473 12.91 38.50 16.07
N PRO A 474 12.79 38.19 14.76
CA PRO A 474 13.65 37.29 13.96
C PRO A 474 15.05 37.86 13.79
N LEU A 475 16.05 36.95 13.54
CA LEU A 475 17.45 37.32 13.44
C LEU A 475 17.74 38.26 12.26
N ALA A 476 18.10 39.52 12.55
CA ALA A 476 18.43 40.53 11.55
C ALA A 476 19.86 40.36 11.02
N LYS A 477 20.12 40.87 9.82
CA LYS A 477 21.46 40.80 9.16
C LYS A 477 22.61 41.27 10.05
N ARG A 478 22.40 42.26 10.93
CA ARG A 478 23.42 42.77 11.85
C ARG A 478 23.99 41.74 12.82
N TRP A 479 23.19 40.70 13.13
CA TRP A 479 23.56 39.62 14.04
C TRP A 479 24.10 38.38 13.33
N GLN A 480 24.05 38.31 12.00
CA GLN A 480 24.42 37.15 11.22
C GLN A 480 25.85 36.68 11.47
N VAL A 481 26.83 37.62 11.47
CA VAL A 481 28.24 37.29 11.73
C VAL A 481 28.44 36.73 13.13
N ALA A 482 27.76 37.31 14.13
CA ALA A 482 27.83 36.80 15.51
C ALA A 482 27.20 35.41 15.65
N TYR A 483 26.10 35.18 14.98
CA TYR A 483 25.48 33.87 14.92
C TYR A 483 26.36 32.82 14.27
N GLU A 484 26.96 33.12 13.13
CA GLU A 484 27.85 32.20 12.42
C GLU A 484 29.11 31.85 13.26
N ALA A 485 29.70 32.83 13.98
CA ALA A 485 30.79 32.60 14.90
C ALA A 485 30.37 31.72 16.10
N TRP A 486 29.21 31.98 16.69
CA TRP A 486 28.62 31.20 17.79
C TRP A 486 28.34 29.74 17.35
N ARG A 487 27.78 29.57 16.16
CA ARG A 487 27.49 28.26 15.56
C ARG A 487 28.78 27.45 15.30
N ALA A 488 29.82 28.11 14.75
CA ALA A 488 31.13 27.46 14.48
C ALA A 488 31.78 26.95 15.78
N GLY A 489 31.68 27.71 16.87
CA GLY A 489 32.22 27.28 18.18
C GLY A 489 31.48 26.10 18.83
N ARG A 490 30.31 25.73 18.34
CA ARG A 490 29.53 24.55 18.79
C ARG A 490 29.67 23.32 17.88
N ALA A 491 30.24 23.49 16.69
CA ALA A 491 30.46 22.41 15.72
C ALA A 491 31.77 21.64 15.97
N GLU A 492 32.56 22.00 16.98
CA GLU A 492 33.74 21.23 17.40
C GLU A 492 33.37 20.33 18.60
N PRO A 493 33.83 19.07 18.59
CA PRO A 493 33.17 17.80 18.90
C PRO A 493 32.94 17.44 20.28
#